data_eac2f3a60bc3168bff4def85443f431d
#
_entry.id   eac2f3a60bc3168bff4def85443f431d
#
_cell.length_a   1.000
_cell.length_b   1.000
_cell.length_c   1.000
_cell.angle_alpha   90.00
_cell.angle_beta   90.00
_cell.angle_gamma   90.00
#
_symmetry.space_group_name_H-M   'P 1'
#
loop_
_entity.id
_entity.type
_entity.pdbx_description
1 polymer ?
#
loop_
_entity_poly.entity_id
_entity_poly.type
_entity_poly.pdbx_seq_one_letter_code
_entity_poly.pdbx_strand_id
1 'polypeptide(L)'
;MTEQERLRVFQEIETGAVTDAMVQHQVGCWMKGVYPTKPGMRIFGRARTAQFTYVVPPDKEMNQFEIIERCRPGEVMVWNVPSEANICGENIMHFLGNHQLNGLIIDGYTRDVETIKEMGIP
;
A
#
# COMPACT_ATOMS: atom_id res chain seq x y z
N MET A 1 9.53 13.28 19.42
CA MET A 1 8.90 11.98 19.12
C MET A 1 9.66 11.33 17.97
N THR A 2 10.22 10.16 18.22
CA THR A 2 10.94 9.36 17.22
C THR A 2 9.97 8.78 16.18
N GLU A 3 10.49 8.27 15.06
CA GLU A 3 9.66 7.59 14.06
C GLU A 3 8.97 6.35 14.63
N GLN A 4 9.66 5.58 15.45
CA GLN A 4 9.09 4.39 16.10
C GLN A 4 7.96 4.74 17.08
N GLU A 5 8.09 5.80 17.84
CA GLU A 5 7.01 6.29 18.72
C GLU A 5 5.79 6.73 17.92
N ARG A 6 5.99 7.42 16.79
CA ARG A 6 4.89 7.80 15.89
C ARG A 6 4.16 6.59 15.33
N LEU A 7 4.90 5.59 14.85
CA LEU A 7 4.30 4.37 14.30
C LEU A 7 3.48 3.63 15.35
N ARG A 8 3.94 3.55 16.61
CA ARG A 8 3.15 2.95 17.71
C ARG A 8 1.84 3.70 17.94
N VAL A 9 1.89 5.03 17.97
CA VAL A 9 0.68 5.85 18.12
C VAL A 9 -0.31 5.58 16.99
N PHE A 10 0.15 5.55 15.74
CA PHE A 10 -0.72 5.23 14.58
C PHE A 10 -1.25 3.79 14.57
N GLN A 11 -0.56 2.86 15.21
CA GLN A 11 -1.04 1.50 15.35
C GLN A 11 -2.28 1.40 16.25
N GLU A 12 -2.37 2.26 17.26
CA GLU A 12 -3.42 2.24 18.28
C GLU A 12 -4.59 3.20 17.99
N ILE A 13 -4.34 4.27 17.23
CA ILE A 13 -5.34 5.30 16.94
C ILE A 13 -6.36 4.80 15.91
N GLU A 14 -7.63 5.07 16.14
CA GLU A 14 -8.69 4.89 15.17
C GLU A 14 -8.55 5.84 13.97
N THR A 15 -8.82 5.34 12.76
CA THR A 15 -8.71 6.14 11.51
C THR A 15 -9.57 7.40 11.56
N GLY A 16 -10.74 7.34 12.21
CA GLY A 16 -11.61 8.51 12.40
C GLY A 16 -10.92 9.65 13.15
N ALA A 17 -10.21 9.34 14.25
CA ALA A 17 -9.49 10.33 15.03
C ALA A 17 -8.35 11.00 14.22
N VAL A 18 -7.67 10.23 13.36
CA VAL A 18 -6.67 10.78 12.42
C VAL A 18 -7.34 11.73 11.42
N THR A 19 -8.47 11.32 10.87
CA THR A 19 -9.25 12.13 9.93
C THR A 19 -9.67 13.47 10.56
N ASP A 20 -10.21 13.44 11.78
CA ASP A 20 -10.65 14.63 12.49
C ASP A 20 -9.48 15.61 12.72
N ALA A 21 -8.33 15.09 13.14
CA ALA A 21 -7.13 15.91 13.31
C ALA A 21 -6.65 16.52 11.99
N MET A 22 -6.66 15.76 10.90
CA MET A 22 -6.28 16.26 9.58
C MET A 22 -7.22 17.36 9.08
N VAL A 23 -8.53 17.20 9.29
CA VAL A 23 -9.53 18.22 8.94
C VAL A 23 -9.27 19.52 9.70
N GLN A 24 -8.98 19.44 11.01
CA GLN A 24 -8.65 20.64 11.82
C GLN A 24 -7.42 21.38 11.28
N HIS A 25 -6.47 20.66 10.70
CA HIS A 25 -5.27 21.22 10.10
C HIS A 25 -5.42 21.55 8.60
N GLN A 26 -6.62 21.45 8.04
CA GLN A 26 -6.94 21.69 6.62
C GLN A 26 -6.10 20.82 5.65
N VAL A 27 -5.79 19.60 6.07
CA VAL A 27 -5.05 18.61 5.26
C VAL A 27 -6.05 17.64 4.65
N GLY A 28 -5.86 17.28 3.38
CA GLY A 28 -6.63 16.21 2.75
C GLY A 28 -6.46 14.89 3.49
N CYS A 29 -7.55 14.22 3.82
CA CYS A 29 -7.53 13.19 4.86
C CYS A 29 -8.10 11.82 4.45
N TRP A 30 -8.50 11.64 3.21
CA TRP A 30 -8.95 10.31 2.74
C TRP A 30 -8.74 10.11 1.23
N MET A 31 -8.59 8.85 0.86
CA MET A 31 -8.57 8.40 -0.53
C MET A 31 -9.98 7.94 -0.93
N LYS A 32 -10.49 8.47 -2.04
CA LYS A 32 -11.79 8.05 -2.58
C LYS A 32 -11.62 6.81 -3.44
N GLY A 33 -12.58 5.86 -3.32
CA GLY A 33 -12.61 4.68 -4.18
C GLY A 33 -11.62 3.57 -3.82
N VAL A 34 -10.87 3.72 -2.72
CA VAL A 34 -9.96 2.70 -2.21
C VAL A 34 -10.61 2.00 -1.02
N TYR A 35 -10.71 0.67 -1.09
CA TYR A 35 -11.38 -0.15 -0.09
C TYR A 35 -10.48 -1.31 0.34
N PRO A 36 -10.58 -1.77 1.59
CA PRO A 36 -9.87 -2.97 2.03
C PRO A 36 -10.40 -4.21 1.29
N THR A 37 -9.53 -5.15 0.97
CA THR A 37 -9.93 -6.42 0.37
C THR A 37 -10.77 -7.29 1.32
N LYS A 38 -10.60 -7.10 2.63
CA LYS A 38 -11.34 -7.79 3.68
C LYS A 38 -11.72 -6.79 4.78
N PRO A 39 -12.96 -6.82 5.28
CA PRO A 39 -13.37 -5.96 6.40
C PRO A 39 -12.46 -6.12 7.62
N GLY A 40 -12.17 -5.03 8.32
CA GLY A 40 -11.36 -5.02 9.53
C GLY A 40 -9.85 -4.99 9.30
N MET A 41 -9.38 -5.05 8.06
CA MET A 41 -7.96 -4.86 7.77
C MET A 41 -7.53 -3.44 8.13
N ARG A 42 -6.36 -3.33 8.72
CA ARG A 42 -5.71 -2.06 9.03
C ARG A 42 -4.36 -2.00 8.35
N ILE A 43 -4.04 -0.84 7.82
CA ILE A 43 -2.75 -0.56 7.20
C ILE A 43 -2.20 0.74 7.78
N PHE A 44 -0.95 0.72 8.19
CA PHE A 44 -0.25 1.91 8.66
C PHE A 44 1.26 1.72 8.43
N GLY A 45 1.94 2.79 8.18
CA GLY A 45 3.39 2.79 7.93
C GLY A 45 3.82 3.99 7.12
N ARG A 46 5.11 4.11 6.90
CA ARG A 46 5.64 5.10 5.96
C ARG A 46 5.26 4.70 4.54
N ALA A 47 4.64 5.60 3.80
CA ALA A 47 4.29 5.36 2.41
C ALA A 47 5.54 5.32 1.51
N ARG A 48 5.61 4.31 0.67
CA ARG A 48 6.54 4.19 -0.44
C ARG A 48 5.72 4.20 -1.74
N THR A 49 5.80 5.28 -2.48
CA THR A 49 4.98 5.48 -3.67
C THR A 49 5.66 4.98 -4.93
N ALA A 50 4.88 4.41 -5.86
CA ALA A 50 5.31 4.11 -7.21
C ALA A 50 4.18 4.42 -8.20
N GLN A 51 4.52 5.04 -9.30
CA GLN A 51 3.63 5.26 -10.41
C GLN A 51 4.07 4.41 -11.59
N PHE A 52 3.18 3.59 -12.10
CA PHE A 52 3.42 2.76 -13.27
C PHE A 52 2.99 3.49 -14.52
N THR A 53 3.80 3.38 -15.57
CA THR A 53 3.51 3.92 -16.89
C THR A 53 3.91 2.91 -17.96
N TYR A 54 3.33 2.99 -19.13
CA TYR A 54 3.79 2.21 -20.27
C TYR A 54 5.13 2.77 -20.74
N VAL A 55 6.14 1.92 -20.80
CA VAL A 55 7.48 2.25 -21.25
C VAL A 55 7.79 1.52 -22.55
N VAL A 56 8.19 2.29 -23.54
CA VAL A 56 8.69 1.77 -24.84
C VAL A 56 9.94 2.57 -25.19
N PRO A 57 11.09 1.93 -25.28
CA PRO A 57 11.42 0.51 -25.19
C PRO A 57 11.53 -0.01 -23.74
N PRO A 58 11.40 -1.34 -23.55
CA PRO A 58 11.37 -1.99 -22.22
C PRO A 58 12.72 -2.05 -21.49
N ASP A 59 13.81 -1.63 -22.08
CA ASP A 59 15.17 -1.68 -21.51
C ASP A 59 15.39 -0.82 -20.25
N LYS A 60 14.39 -0.04 -19.86
CA LYS A 60 14.39 0.81 -18.66
C LYS A 60 13.33 0.42 -17.65
N GLU A 61 12.67 -0.69 -17.85
CA GLU A 61 11.62 -1.15 -16.95
C GLU A 61 12.20 -1.58 -15.61
N MET A 62 11.53 -1.14 -14.54
CA MET A 62 11.67 -1.72 -13.21
C MET A 62 10.43 -2.55 -12.94
N ASN A 63 10.61 -3.83 -12.63
CA ASN A 63 9.50 -4.70 -12.31
C ASN A 63 9.02 -4.50 -10.86
N GLN A 64 7.84 -5.06 -10.54
CA GLN A 64 7.20 -4.91 -9.24
C GLN A 64 8.07 -5.46 -8.09
N PHE A 65 8.78 -6.55 -8.31
CA PHE A 65 9.64 -7.17 -7.32
C PHE A 65 10.82 -6.27 -6.96
N GLU A 66 11.48 -5.66 -7.94
CA GLU A 66 12.57 -4.71 -7.72
C GLU A 66 12.12 -3.47 -6.93
N ILE A 67 10.88 -3.03 -7.13
CA ILE A 67 10.30 -1.92 -6.35
C ILE A 67 10.16 -2.33 -4.89
N ILE A 68 9.64 -3.54 -4.63
CA ILE A 68 9.48 -4.07 -3.26
C ILE A 68 10.84 -4.27 -2.58
N GLU A 69 11.84 -4.78 -3.29
CA GLU A 69 13.21 -4.97 -2.75
C GLU A 69 13.86 -3.66 -2.26
N ARG A 70 13.46 -2.52 -2.79
CA ARG A 70 13.96 -1.21 -2.38
C ARG A 70 13.24 -0.64 -1.15
N CYS A 71 12.22 -1.32 -0.67
CA CYS A 71 11.47 -0.91 0.50
C CYS A 71 12.11 -1.44 1.78
N ARG A 72 11.77 -0.80 2.89
CA ARG A 72 12.19 -1.23 4.21
C ARG A 72 11.06 -1.98 4.91
N PRO A 73 11.37 -2.93 5.80
CA PRO A 73 10.36 -3.55 6.64
C PRO A 73 9.48 -2.50 7.34
N GLY A 74 8.17 -2.74 7.39
CA GLY A 74 7.19 -1.84 7.99
C GLY A 74 6.70 -0.70 7.08
N GLU A 75 7.27 -0.51 5.88
CA GLU A 75 6.73 0.45 4.90
C GLU A 75 5.43 -0.07 4.28
N VAL A 76 4.62 0.85 3.78
CA VAL A 76 3.39 0.60 3.03
C VAL A 76 3.62 1.00 1.59
N MET A 77 3.41 0.07 0.67
CA MET A 77 3.43 0.38 -0.76
C MET A 77 2.17 1.14 -1.17
N VAL A 78 2.33 2.18 -1.98
CA VAL A 78 1.21 2.92 -2.57
C VAL A 78 1.45 3.01 -4.07
N TRP A 79 0.66 2.28 -4.84
CA TRP A 79 0.81 2.16 -6.30
C TRP A 79 -0.32 2.85 -7.04
N ASN A 80 0.05 3.67 -8.03
CA ASN A 80 -0.85 4.15 -9.07
C ASN A 80 -0.56 3.38 -10.37
N VAL A 81 -1.58 2.70 -10.88
CA VAL A 81 -1.46 1.78 -12.03
C VAL A 81 -2.44 2.19 -13.13
N PRO A 82 -2.01 2.27 -14.39
CA PRO A 82 -2.92 2.50 -15.49
C PRO A 82 -4.07 1.48 -15.51
N SER A 83 -5.28 1.94 -15.87
CA SER A 83 -6.51 1.15 -15.78
C SER A 83 -6.51 -0.16 -16.58
N GLU A 84 -5.68 -0.27 -17.59
CA GLU A 84 -5.58 -1.48 -18.42
C GLU A 84 -4.54 -2.48 -17.90
N ALA A 85 -3.74 -2.09 -16.89
CA ALA A 85 -2.69 -2.95 -16.36
C ALA A 85 -3.14 -3.66 -15.08
N ASN A 86 -2.91 -4.95 -15.02
CA ASN A 86 -3.12 -5.77 -13.84
C ASN A 86 -1.78 -6.35 -13.38
N ILE A 87 -1.13 -5.64 -12.47
CA ILE A 87 0.24 -5.93 -12.02
C ILE A 87 0.33 -6.53 -10.63
N CYS A 88 -0.79 -6.64 -9.92
CA CYS A 88 -0.84 -7.20 -8.59
C CYS A 88 -1.65 -8.51 -8.57
N GLY A 89 -1.13 -9.50 -7.90
CA GLY A 89 -1.75 -10.79 -7.66
C GLY A 89 -1.09 -11.48 -6.47
N GLU A 90 -1.43 -12.73 -6.24
CA GLU A 90 -0.94 -13.55 -5.13
C GLU A 90 0.59 -13.50 -4.97
N ASN A 91 1.35 -13.67 -6.06
CA ASN A 91 2.81 -13.69 -6.01
C ASN A 91 3.41 -12.38 -5.49
N ILE A 92 2.85 -11.24 -5.88
CA ILE A 92 3.27 -9.93 -5.38
C ILE A 92 2.99 -9.82 -3.88
N MET A 93 1.83 -10.29 -3.43
CA MET A 93 1.48 -10.24 -2.01
C MET A 93 2.36 -11.15 -1.16
N HIS A 94 2.71 -12.35 -1.62
CA HIS A 94 3.69 -13.21 -0.96
C HIS A 94 5.06 -12.54 -0.85
N PHE A 95 5.52 -11.93 -1.93
CA PHE A 95 6.81 -11.25 -1.97
C PHE A 95 6.84 -10.06 -1.01
N LEU A 96 5.77 -9.27 -0.99
CA LEU A 96 5.59 -8.15 -0.06
C LEU A 96 5.61 -8.62 1.40
N GLY A 97 4.91 -9.70 1.73
CA GLY A 97 4.90 -10.29 3.06
C GLY A 97 6.27 -10.80 3.49
N ASN A 98 7.01 -11.46 2.59
CA ASN A 98 8.37 -11.93 2.85
C ASN A 98 9.35 -10.79 3.13
N HIS A 99 9.13 -9.61 2.54
CA HIS A 99 9.89 -8.39 2.81
C HIS A 99 9.40 -7.61 4.03
N GLN A 100 8.41 -8.18 4.76
CA GLN A 100 7.87 -7.60 5.99
C GLN A 100 7.28 -6.19 5.80
N LEU A 101 6.72 -5.91 4.63
CA LEU A 101 5.98 -4.69 4.41
C LEU A 101 4.60 -4.77 5.07
N ASN A 102 4.08 -3.63 5.52
CA ASN A 102 2.82 -3.58 6.26
C ASN A 102 1.57 -3.61 5.37
N GLY A 103 1.74 -3.60 4.06
CA GLY A 103 0.65 -3.77 3.11
C GLY A 103 0.82 -2.99 1.82
N LEU A 104 -0.21 -3.08 0.96
CA LEU A 104 -0.27 -2.47 -0.35
C LEU A 104 -1.59 -1.72 -0.55
N ILE A 105 -1.48 -0.45 -0.94
CA ILE A 105 -2.59 0.34 -1.46
C ILE A 105 -2.39 0.47 -2.97
N ILE A 106 -3.38 0.10 -3.75
CA ILE A 106 -3.32 0.15 -5.20
C ILE A 106 -4.49 0.96 -5.77
N ASP A 107 -4.16 2.02 -6.49
CA ASP A 107 -5.10 2.73 -7.36
C ASP A 107 -5.00 2.10 -8.75
N GLY A 108 -5.81 1.06 -8.96
CA GLY A 108 -5.76 0.20 -10.13
C GLY A 108 -6.45 -1.14 -9.89
N TYR A 109 -6.13 -2.13 -10.71
CA TYR A 109 -6.72 -3.46 -10.63
C TYR A 109 -5.78 -4.48 -9.99
N THR A 110 -6.37 -5.44 -9.28
CA THR A 110 -5.69 -6.63 -8.78
C THR A 110 -6.45 -7.88 -9.21
N ARG A 111 -5.74 -8.99 -9.31
CA ARG A 111 -6.31 -10.33 -9.52
C ARG A 111 -6.12 -11.18 -8.27
N ASP A 112 -6.60 -12.42 -8.31
CA ASP A 112 -6.45 -13.40 -7.23
C ASP A 112 -7.05 -12.92 -5.89
N VAL A 113 -8.11 -12.10 -5.95
CA VAL A 113 -8.64 -11.37 -4.80
C VAL A 113 -9.03 -12.29 -3.65
N GLU A 114 -9.64 -13.44 -3.94
CA GLU A 114 -10.05 -14.38 -2.88
C GLU A 114 -8.82 -14.97 -2.16
N THR A 115 -7.79 -15.36 -2.89
CA THR A 115 -6.52 -15.83 -2.32
C THR A 115 -5.87 -14.75 -1.48
N ILE A 116 -5.81 -13.51 -1.98
CA ILE A 116 -5.24 -12.37 -1.25
C ILE A 116 -5.98 -12.12 0.07
N LYS A 117 -7.31 -12.23 0.09
CA LYS A 117 -8.09 -12.11 1.34
C LYS A 117 -7.69 -13.15 2.40
N GLU A 118 -7.41 -14.38 1.96
CA GLU A 118 -7.00 -15.47 2.85
C GLU A 118 -5.59 -15.26 3.42
N MET A 119 -4.70 -14.62 2.67
CA MET A 119 -3.34 -14.33 3.11
C MET A 119 -3.29 -13.37 4.31
N GLY A 120 -4.31 -12.53 4.51
CA GLY A 120 -4.40 -11.60 5.64
C GLY A 120 -3.37 -10.46 5.60
N ILE A 121 -2.76 -10.19 4.46
CA ILE A 121 -1.86 -9.05 4.23
C ILE A 121 -2.72 -7.88 3.73
N PRO A 122 -2.73 -6.74 4.43
CA PRO A 122 -3.55 -5.61 4.02
C PRO A 122 -3.09 -4.95 2.74
#